data_d2d303e3ccaf4bccec3e2cde480c5f66
#
_entry.id   d2d303e3ccaf4bccec3e2cde480c5f66
#
_cell.length_a   1.000
_cell.length_b   1.000
_cell.length_c   1.000
_cell.angle_alpha   90.00
_cell.angle_beta   90.00
_cell.angle_gamma   90.00
#
_symmetry.space_group_name_H-M   'P 1'
#
loop_
_entity.id
_entity.type
_entity.pdbx_description
1 polymer ?
#
loop_
_entity_poly.entity_id
_entity_poly.type
_entity_poly.pdbx_seq_one_letter_code
_entity_poly.pdbx_strand_id
1 'polypeptide(L)'
;MRIVVLDGYTLNPGDLSWAALEALGPCTVHDRTPPEEMVVRAETAEIVLTNKTVLSREIIARLPRLRYIGVLATGYNVVDVEAARQRSVPVANVPDYGTASVAQMVFCHLLNLTQHVADHGHSVAAGRWTQCADFCYWESPLVELAGLTMGIVGFGRIGRAVAEIARAFGMKVLVHDVVRP
;
A
#
# COMPACT_ATOMS: atom_id res chain seq x y z
N MET A 1 -6.96 20.30 21.22
CA MET A 1 -7.34 19.44 20.09
C MET A 1 -6.81 18.05 20.40
N ARG A 2 -7.69 17.05 20.59
CA ARG A 2 -7.29 15.67 20.93
C ARG A 2 -7.26 14.82 19.66
N ILE A 3 -6.15 14.13 19.46
CA ILE A 3 -5.89 13.29 18.31
C ILE A 3 -5.88 11.82 18.74
N VAL A 4 -6.54 10.95 17.98
CA VAL A 4 -6.48 9.49 18.18
C VAL A 4 -6.11 8.82 16.84
N VAL A 5 -5.09 7.98 16.87
CA VAL A 5 -4.73 7.07 15.77
C VAL A 5 -5.25 5.68 16.14
N LEU A 6 -6.11 5.11 15.30
CA LEU A 6 -6.82 3.86 15.63
C LEU A 6 -6.01 2.59 15.33
N ASP A 7 -5.06 2.64 14.39
CA ASP A 7 -4.35 1.47 13.88
C ASP A 7 -2.95 1.80 13.35
N GLY A 8 -2.11 2.34 14.25
CA GLY A 8 -0.78 2.84 13.93
C GLY A 8 0.26 1.78 13.58
N TYR A 9 0.12 0.53 14.05
CA TYR A 9 1.14 -0.52 13.92
C TYR A 9 1.57 -0.80 12.47
N THR A 10 0.62 -0.87 11.54
CA THR A 10 0.93 -1.16 10.13
C THR A 10 1.49 0.03 9.36
N LEU A 11 1.46 1.22 9.96
CA LEU A 11 2.02 2.45 9.38
C LEU A 11 3.40 2.76 9.92
N ASN A 12 3.62 2.47 11.19
CA ASN A 12 4.83 2.78 11.91
C ASN A 12 5.15 1.61 12.85
N PRO A 13 5.84 0.58 12.36
CA PRO A 13 6.26 -0.54 13.19
C PRO A 13 7.43 -0.21 14.14
N GLY A 14 7.81 1.08 14.24
CA GLY A 14 8.86 1.58 15.12
C GLY A 14 10.01 2.28 14.37
N ASP A 15 9.89 2.47 13.07
CA ASP A 15 10.89 3.13 12.21
C ASP A 15 10.61 4.64 11.98
N LEU A 16 9.43 5.13 12.37
CA LEU A 16 9.05 6.54 12.27
C LEU A 16 8.69 7.11 13.63
N SER A 17 8.64 8.43 13.73
CA SER A 17 8.27 9.15 14.95
C SER A 17 6.86 9.76 14.82
N TRP A 18 6.07 9.67 15.89
CA TRP A 18 4.80 10.37 16.03
C TRP A 18 4.97 11.81 16.58
N ALA A 19 6.18 12.23 16.89
CA ALA A 19 6.47 13.51 17.55
C ALA A 19 5.87 14.73 16.83
N ALA A 20 5.86 14.73 15.50
CA ALA A 20 5.25 15.82 14.73
C ALA A 20 3.73 15.90 14.94
N LEU A 21 3.06 14.75 15.14
CA LEU A 21 1.63 14.69 15.42
C LEU A 21 1.34 15.06 16.89
N GLU A 22 2.15 14.60 17.82
CA GLU A 22 2.08 14.89 19.23
C GLU A 22 2.30 16.38 19.54
N ALA A 23 3.11 17.05 18.74
CA ALA A 23 3.33 18.51 18.84
C ALA A 23 2.06 19.33 18.52
N LEU A 24 1.09 18.75 17.82
CA LEU A 24 -0.19 19.41 17.52
C LEU A 24 -1.19 19.36 18.69
N GLY A 25 -0.96 18.50 19.67
CA GLY A 25 -1.81 18.35 20.84
C GLY A 25 -1.79 16.93 21.43
N PRO A 26 -2.57 16.68 22.51
CA PRO A 26 -2.68 15.35 23.09
C PRO A 26 -3.02 14.30 22.03
N CYS A 27 -2.09 13.38 21.79
CA CYS A 27 -2.18 12.33 20.79
C CYS A 27 -2.12 10.96 21.48
N THR A 28 -3.05 10.07 21.12
CA THR A 28 -3.03 8.67 21.54
C THR A 28 -2.95 7.80 20.31
N VAL A 29 -1.95 6.94 20.26
CA VAL A 29 -1.77 5.98 19.16
C VAL A 29 -2.07 4.60 19.67
N HIS A 30 -3.05 3.94 19.05
CA HIS A 30 -3.34 2.53 19.27
C HIS A 30 -2.71 1.72 18.13
N ASP A 31 -2.06 0.62 18.46
CA ASP A 31 -1.51 -0.30 17.47
C ASP A 31 -2.61 -0.89 16.60
N ARG A 32 -3.69 -1.32 17.21
CA ARG A 32 -4.88 -1.87 16.58
C ARG A 32 -6.09 -1.53 17.43
N THR A 33 -7.23 -1.28 16.79
CA THR A 33 -8.49 -1.02 17.50
C THR A 33 -9.55 -2.01 17.03
N PRO A 34 -10.00 -2.93 17.89
CA PRO A 34 -11.10 -3.83 17.57
C PRO A 34 -12.43 -3.06 17.49
N PRO A 35 -13.41 -3.55 16.73
CA PRO A 35 -14.66 -2.83 16.46
C PRO A 35 -15.41 -2.38 17.73
N GLU A 36 -15.42 -3.20 18.77
CA GLU A 36 -16.10 -2.94 20.04
C GLU A 36 -15.48 -1.79 20.86
N GLU A 37 -14.19 -1.52 20.67
CA GLU A 37 -13.45 -0.47 21.37
C GLU A 37 -13.40 0.86 20.61
N MET A 38 -13.82 0.90 19.35
CA MET A 38 -13.66 2.08 18.49
C MET A 38 -14.29 3.33 19.10
N VAL A 39 -15.52 3.23 19.57
CA VAL A 39 -16.24 4.39 20.12
C VAL A 39 -15.58 4.85 21.41
N VAL A 40 -15.27 3.94 22.32
CA VAL A 40 -14.65 4.25 23.62
C VAL A 40 -13.30 4.95 23.42
N ARG A 41 -12.50 4.50 22.44
CA ARG A 41 -11.19 5.10 22.14
C ARG A 41 -11.28 6.46 21.45
N ALA A 42 -12.32 6.68 20.64
CA ALA A 42 -12.46 7.86 19.80
C ALA A 42 -13.49 8.89 20.31
N GLU A 43 -14.36 8.57 21.28
CA GLU A 43 -15.48 9.43 21.70
C GLU A 43 -15.08 10.85 22.13
N THR A 44 -13.88 11.01 22.69
CA THR A 44 -13.36 12.31 23.13
C THR A 44 -12.44 12.97 22.09
N ALA A 45 -12.16 12.30 20.97
CA ALA A 45 -11.27 12.79 19.92
C ALA A 45 -11.96 13.87 19.07
N GLU A 46 -11.21 14.90 18.72
CA GLU A 46 -11.59 15.88 17.71
C GLU A 46 -11.03 15.50 16.33
N ILE A 47 -9.90 14.80 16.31
CA ILE A 47 -9.26 14.26 15.13
C ILE A 47 -9.12 12.76 15.28
N VAL A 48 -9.61 12.00 14.31
CA VAL A 48 -9.41 10.56 14.21
C VAL A 48 -8.60 10.25 12.97
N LEU A 49 -7.51 9.52 13.16
CA LEU A 49 -6.66 9.02 12.09
C LEU A 49 -6.80 7.50 12.01
N THR A 50 -6.97 6.99 10.81
CA THR A 50 -7.14 5.55 10.56
C THR A 50 -6.43 5.12 9.29
N ASN A 51 -5.95 3.89 9.23
CA ASN A 51 -5.46 3.25 8.00
C ASN A 51 -6.48 2.24 7.44
N LYS A 52 -6.90 1.29 8.28
CA LYS A 52 -7.80 0.19 7.88
C LYS A 52 -9.00 0.02 8.83
N THR A 53 -8.98 0.67 9.99
CA THR A 53 -10.10 0.60 10.92
C THR A 53 -11.31 1.34 10.35
N VAL A 54 -12.46 0.66 10.28
CA VAL A 54 -13.65 1.14 9.56
C VAL A 54 -14.41 2.18 10.39
N LEU A 55 -14.62 3.35 9.84
CA LEU A 55 -15.47 4.42 10.40
C LEU A 55 -16.81 4.42 9.65
N SER A 56 -17.71 3.53 10.07
CA SER A 56 -19.07 3.47 9.53
C SER A 56 -19.92 4.67 9.96
N ARG A 57 -21.10 4.83 9.34
CA ARG A 57 -22.10 5.84 9.71
C ARG A 57 -22.45 5.79 11.21
N GLU A 58 -22.66 4.58 11.73
CA GLU A 58 -23.03 4.34 13.13
C GLU A 58 -21.91 4.78 14.08
N ILE A 59 -20.65 4.50 13.72
CA ILE A 59 -19.50 4.92 14.50
C ILE A 59 -19.36 6.44 14.46
N ILE A 60 -19.38 7.04 13.27
CA ILE A 60 -19.28 8.49 13.09
C ILE A 60 -20.37 9.21 13.88
N ALA A 61 -21.60 8.70 13.90
CA ALA A 61 -22.71 9.28 14.66
C ALA A 61 -22.47 9.29 16.17
N ARG A 62 -21.68 8.35 16.70
CA ARG A 62 -21.37 8.19 18.15
C ARG A 62 -20.15 8.98 18.61
N LEU A 63 -19.49 9.75 17.71
CA LEU A 63 -18.32 10.55 18.02
C LEU A 63 -18.67 12.05 18.08
N PRO A 64 -19.21 12.56 19.20
CA PRO A 64 -19.81 13.90 19.26
C PRO A 64 -18.82 15.04 19.06
N ARG A 65 -17.53 14.82 19.36
CA ARG A 65 -16.47 15.82 19.25
C ARG A 65 -15.69 15.77 17.94
N LEU A 66 -15.99 14.80 17.07
CA LEU A 66 -15.26 14.58 15.83
C LEU A 66 -15.37 15.79 14.88
N ARG A 67 -14.24 16.32 14.46
CA ARG A 67 -14.09 17.49 13.58
C ARG A 67 -13.28 17.20 12.33
N TYR A 68 -12.51 16.12 12.30
CA TYR A 68 -11.66 15.75 11.17
C TYR A 68 -11.36 14.26 11.18
N ILE A 69 -11.34 13.67 9.98
CA ILE A 69 -10.90 12.30 9.75
C ILE A 69 -9.73 12.31 8.76
N GLY A 70 -8.59 11.74 9.15
CA GLY A 70 -7.47 11.48 8.27
C GLY A 70 -7.33 9.99 7.96
N VAL A 71 -7.38 9.63 6.69
CA VAL A 71 -7.08 8.28 6.24
C VAL A 71 -5.61 8.20 5.85
N LEU A 72 -4.83 7.46 6.61
CA LEU A 72 -3.38 7.31 6.45
C LEU A 72 -3.03 6.30 5.34
N ALA A 73 -3.79 6.34 4.26
CA ALA A 73 -3.68 5.48 3.09
C ALA A 73 -4.23 6.19 1.83
N THR A 74 -3.98 5.60 0.67
CA THR A 74 -4.56 6.08 -0.60
C THR A 74 -6.06 5.77 -0.69
N GLY A 75 -6.46 4.53 -0.35
CA GLY A 75 -7.88 4.14 -0.34
C GLY A 75 -8.58 4.61 0.92
N TYR A 76 -9.73 5.26 0.77
CA TYR A 76 -10.52 5.82 1.87
C TYR A 76 -11.91 5.14 2.04
N ASN A 77 -12.09 3.99 1.42
CA ASN A 77 -13.33 3.19 1.51
C ASN A 77 -13.65 2.66 2.93
N VAL A 78 -12.71 2.80 3.85
CA VAL A 78 -12.90 2.50 5.29
C VAL A 78 -13.72 3.56 6.00
N VAL A 79 -13.99 4.71 5.38
CA VAL A 79 -14.78 5.81 5.96
C VAL A 79 -16.08 5.99 5.18
N ASP A 80 -17.23 6.05 5.88
CA ASP A 80 -18.48 6.55 5.29
C ASP A 80 -18.36 8.07 5.08
N VAL A 81 -17.86 8.45 3.90
CA VAL A 81 -17.59 9.85 3.54
C VAL A 81 -18.89 10.67 3.52
N GLU A 82 -20.00 10.05 3.13
CA GLU A 82 -21.30 10.74 3.09
C GLU A 82 -21.81 11.04 4.51
N ALA A 83 -21.66 10.11 5.45
CA ALA A 83 -21.99 10.36 6.85
C ALA A 83 -21.10 11.46 7.46
N ALA A 84 -19.80 11.46 7.13
CA ALA A 84 -18.88 12.51 7.57
C ALA A 84 -19.30 13.87 6.99
N ARG A 85 -19.65 13.94 5.69
CA ARG A 85 -20.13 15.15 5.00
C ARG A 85 -21.40 15.72 5.62
N GLN A 86 -22.37 14.86 5.96
CA GLN A 86 -23.63 15.26 6.61
C GLN A 86 -23.38 15.92 7.97
N ARG A 87 -22.27 15.58 8.64
CA ARG A 87 -21.85 16.19 9.90
C ARG A 87 -20.85 17.34 9.72
N SER A 88 -20.56 17.74 8.50
CA SER A 88 -19.53 18.75 8.19
C SER A 88 -18.13 18.38 8.73
N VAL A 89 -17.83 17.07 8.76
CA VAL A 89 -16.51 16.55 9.13
C VAL A 89 -15.72 16.29 7.85
N PRO A 90 -14.65 17.06 7.58
CA PRO A 90 -13.80 16.82 6.44
C PRO A 90 -13.04 15.49 6.58
N VAL A 91 -12.90 14.80 5.43
CA VAL A 91 -12.10 13.58 5.29
C VAL A 91 -10.98 13.83 4.32
N ALA A 92 -9.74 13.55 4.71
CA ALA A 92 -8.59 13.61 3.83
C ALA A 92 -7.87 12.25 3.80
N ASN A 93 -7.18 11.98 2.70
CA ASN A 93 -6.36 10.79 2.52
C ASN A 93 -4.95 11.16 2.02
N VAL A 94 -4.08 10.17 1.79
CA VAL A 94 -2.74 10.34 1.19
C VAL A 94 -2.77 9.75 -0.23
N PRO A 95 -3.00 10.56 -1.26
CA PRO A 95 -3.41 10.05 -2.57
C PRO A 95 -2.28 9.43 -3.40
N ASP A 96 -1.02 9.74 -3.15
CA ASP A 96 0.05 9.38 -4.08
C ASP A 96 1.44 9.18 -3.40
N TYR A 97 1.58 8.15 -2.60
CA TYR A 97 2.88 7.80 -2.01
C TYR A 97 3.42 6.45 -2.51
N GLY A 98 2.56 5.55 -2.97
CA GLY A 98 2.89 4.14 -3.25
C GLY A 98 3.12 3.81 -4.71
N THR A 99 2.93 4.74 -5.66
CA THR A 99 2.95 4.43 -7.10
C THR A 99 4.26 3.80 -7.55
N ALA A 100 5.40 4.38 -7.19
CA ALA A 100 6.71 3.86 -7.56
C ALA A 100 7.00 2.50 -6.89
N SER A 101 6.70 2.38 -5.59
CA SER A 101 6.92 1.13 -4.83
C SER A 101 6.11 -0.04 -5.37
N VAL A 102 4.83 0.21 -5.75
CA VAL A 102 3.98 -0.84 -6.34
C VAL A 102 4.47 -1.22 -7.72
N ALA A 103 4.83 -0.26 -8.58
CA ALA A 103 5.38 -0.54 -9.90
C ALA A 103 6.69 -1.34 -9.81
N GLN A 104 7.58 -0.99 -8.87
CA GLN A 104 8.80 -1.75 -8.60
C GLN A 104 8.48 -3.19 -8.18
N MET A 105 7.52 -3.40 -7.27
CA MET A 105 7.14 -4.73 -6.82
C MET A 105 6.57 -5.60 -7.93
N VAL A 106 5.82 -5.02 -8.88
CA VAL A 106 5.36 -5.74 -10.09
C VAL A 106 6.54 -6.36 -10.82
N PHE A 107 7.61 -5.60 -11.05
CA PHE A 107 8.81 -6.11 -11.75
C PHE A 107 9.63 -7.06 -10.87
N CYS A 108 9.69 -6.86 -9.56
CA CYS A 108 10.29 -7.86 -8.66
C CYS A 108 9.61 -9.22 -8.82
N HIS A 109 8.29 -9.27 -8.82
CA HIS A 109 7.55 -10.52 -9.03
C HIS A 109 7.72 -11.06 -10.46
N LEU A 110 7.62 -10.21 -11.47
CA LEU A 110 7.77 -10.62 -12.87
C LEU A 110 9.15 -11.24 -13.12
N LEU A 111 10.21 -10.58 -12.65
CA LEU A 111 11.58 -11.07 -12.80
C LEU A 111 11.82 -12.34 -11.97
N ASN A 112 11.23 -12.46 -10.78
CA ASN A 112 11.33 -13.69 -10.01
C ASN A 112 10.67 -14.88 -10.75
N LEU A 113 9.51 -14.65 -11.37
CA LEU A 113 8.79 -15.68 -12.14
C LEU A 113 9.50 -16.07 -13.44
N THR A 114 10.21 -15.14 -14.07
CA THR A 114 10.84 -15.35 -15.38
C THR A 114 12.31 -15.75 -15.28
N GLN A 115 12.99 -15.36 -14.21
CA GLN A 115 14.42 -15.58 -14.01
C GLN A 115 14.74 -16.51 -12.85
N HIS A 116 13.74 -16.94 -12.06
CA HIS A 116 13.90 -17.87 -10.94
C HIS A 116 15.06 -17.51 -9.99
N VAL A 117 15.19 -16.20 -9.67
CA VAL A 117 16.38 -15.65 -8.95
C VAL A 117 16.56 -16.32 -7.60
N ALA A 118 15.48 -16.57 -6.85
CA ALA A 118 15.56 -17.21 -5.55
C ALA A 118 16.05 -18.68 -5.65
N ASP A 119 15.56 -19.42 -6.64
CA ASP A 119 15.93 -20.82 -6.84
C ASP A 119 17.42 -20.94 -7.23
N HIS A 120 17.88 -20.08 -8.15
CA HIS A 120 19.30 -20.02 -8.50
C HIS A 120 20.17 -19.61 -7.31
N GLY A 121 19.73 -18.64 -6.50
CA GLY A 121 20.43 -18.25 -5.29
C GLY A 121 20.59 -19.40 -4.28
N HIS A 122 19.52 -20.16 -4.04
CA HIS A 122 19.57 -21.35 -3.18
C HIS A 122 20.48 -22.44 -3.77
N SER A 123 20.39 -22.68 -5.07
CA SER A 123 21.21 -23.68 -5.76
C SER A 123 22.71 -23.35 -5.66
N VAL A 124 23.06 -22.07 -5.87
CA VAL A 124 24.45 -21.60 -5.72
C VAL A 124 24.94 -21.75 -4.26
N ALA A 125 24.11 -21.35 -3.29
CA ALA A 125 24.45 -21.48 -1.85
C ALA A 125 24.62 -22.94 -1.43
N ALA A 126 23.90 -23.88 -2.07
CA ALA A 126 24.05 -25.32 -1.87
C ALA A 126 25.32 -25.92 -2.55
N GLY A 127 26.14 -25.11 -3.20
CA GLY A 127 27.39 -25.55 -3.84
C GLY A 127 27.21 -26.13 -5.25
N ARG A 128 26.02 -26.00 -5.86
CA ARG A 128 25.71 -26.57 -7.18
C ARG A 128 26.68 -26.05 -8.25
N TRP A 129 27.02 -24.76 -8.23
CA TRP A 129 27.93 -24.18 -9.22
C TRP A 129 29.36 -24.71 -9.10
N THR A 130 29.87 -24.86 -7.87
CA THR A 130 31.23 -25.37 -7.65
C THR A 130 31.39 -26.85 -8.04
N GLN A 131 30.26 -27.58 -8.12
CA GLN A 131 30.22 -28.99 -8.52
C GLN A 131 29.87 -29.15 -10.01
N CYS A 132 29.56 -28.06 -10.73
CA CYS A 132 29.23 -28.12 -12.14
C CYS A 132 30.52 -28.29 -12.96
N ALA A 133 30.50 -29.15 -13.96
CA ALA A 133 31.60 -29.34 -14.89
C ALA A 133 31.78 -28.14 -15.84
N ASP A 134 30.72 -27.37 -16.08
CA ASP A 134 30.70 -26.24 -17.00
C ASP A 134 30.78 -24.91 -16.25
N PHE A 135 31.11 -23.84 -16.96
CA PHE A 135 31.16 -22.48 -16.42
C PHE A 135 29.78 -21.90 -16.08
N CYS A 136 28.71 -22.55 -16.49
CA CYS A 136 27.31 -22.15 -16.25
C CYS A 136 26.42 -23.39 -16.07
N TYR A 137 25.24 -23.16 -15.46
CA TYR A 137 24.17 -24.14 -15.38
C TYR A 137 22.82 -23.45 -15.25
N TRP A 138 21.76 -24.17 -15.46
CA TRP A 138 20.39 -23.73 -15.24
C TRP A 138 19.54 -24.85 -14.64
N GLU A 139 18.57 -24.50 -13.83
CA GLU A 139 17.63 -25.43 -13.21
C GLU A 139 16.27 -25.43 -13.97
N SER A 140 15.95 -24.30 -14.62
CA SER A 140 14.68 -24.08 -15.33
C SER A 140 14.90 -23.20 -16.56
N PRO A 141 14.05 -23.30 -17.59
CA PRO A 141 14.07 -22.36 -18.70
C PRO A 141 13.84 -20.92 -18.21
N LEU A 142 14.67 -19.99 -18.64
CA LEU A 142 14.53 -18.58 -18.37
C LEU A 142 13.77 -17.89 -19.50
N VAL A 143 13.04 -16.83 -19.17
CA VAL A 143 12.24 -16.05 -20.12
C VAL A 143 12.80 -14.64 -20.20
N GLU A 144 13.33 -14.26 -21.36
CA GLU A 144 13.72 -12.88 -21.65
C GLU A 144 12.48 -12.02 -21.93
N LEU A 145 12.40 -10.84 -21.30
CA LEU A 145 11.22 -9.97 -21.41
C LEU A 145 11.18 -9.18 -22.72
N ALA A 146 12.33 -8.91 -23.33
CA ALA A 146 12.42 -8.12 -24.55
C ALA A 146 11.58 -8.72 -25.69
N GLY A 147 10.79 -7.89 -26.34
CA GLY A 147 9.89 -8.29 -27.44
C GLY A 147 8.56 -8.92 -26.99
N LEU A 148 8.43 -9.33 -25.73
CA LEU A 148 7.17 -9.85 -25.19
C LEU A 148 6.14 -8.73 -24.96
N THR A 149 4.89 -9.13 -24.74
CA THR A 149 3.79 -8.20 -24.50
C THR A 149 3.37 -8.21 -23.02
N MET A 150 3.41 -7.05 -22.39
CA MET A 150 2.84 -6.80 -21.07
C MET A 150 1.38 -6.36 -21.22
N GLY A 151 0.44 -7.16 -20.74
CA GLY A 151 -0.96 -6.78 -20.60
C GLY A 151 -1.19 -6.04 -19.28
N ILE A 152 -1.80 -4.85 -19.33
CA ILE A 152 -2.10 -4.05 -18.14
C ILE A 152 -3.61 -3.80 -18.09
N VAL A 153 -4.25 -4.27 -17.01
CA VAL A 153 -5.66 -4.02 -16.71
C VAL A 153 -5.74 -2.91 -15.67
N GLY A 154 -6.23 -1.75 -16.06
CA GLY A 154 -6.21 -0.51 -15.28
C GLY A 154 -5.01 0.38 -15.63
N PHE A 155 -5.27 1.53 -16.27
CA PHE A 155 -4.22 2.46 -16.73
C PHE A 155 -4.22 3.78 -15.96
N GLY A 156 -4.44 3.67 -14.64
CA GLY A 156 -4.25 4.76 -13.69
C GLY A 156 -2.76 5.05 -13.44
N ARG A 157 -2.45 5.73 -12.35
CA ARG A 157 -1.05 6.10 -11.99
C ARG A 157 -0.11 4.91 -11.95
N ILE A 158 -0.48 3.84 -11.25
CA ILE A 158 0.34 2.61 -11.14
C ILE A 158 0.51 1.93 -12.50
N GLY A 159 -0.58 1.73 -13.25
CA GLY A 159 -0.51 1.10 -14.57
C GLY A 159 0.38 1.86 -15.56
N ARG A 160 0.38 3.20 -15.50
CA ARG A 160 1.28 4.04 -16.31
C ARG A 160 2.75 3.85 -15.91
N ALA A 161 3.05 3.87 -14.60
CA ALA A 161 4.40 3.62 -14.11
C ALA A 161 4.91 2.22 -14.49
N VAL A 162 4.06 1.20 -14.39
CA VAL A 162 4.39 -0.17 -14.85
C VAL A 162 4.66 -0.18 -16.36
N ALA A 163 3.86 0.53 -17.17
CA ALA A 163 4.05 0.60 -18.62
C ALA A 163 5.39 1.24 -19.02
N GLU A 164 5.81 2.27 -18.30
CA GLU A 164 7.11 2.93 -18.52
C GLU A 164 8.27 1.95 -18.28
N ILE A 165 8.23 1.21 -17.16
CA ILE A 165 9.25 0.21 -16.85
C ILE A 165 9.22 -0.94 -17.87
N ALA A 166 8.03 -1.41 -18.27
CA ALA A 166 7.90 -2.45 -19.29
C ALA A 166 8.56 -2.07 -20.61
N ARG A 167 8.37 -0.82 -21.05
CA ARG A 167 9.03 -0.30 -22.25
C ARG A 167 10.55 -0.25 -22.11
N ALA A 168 11.07 0.09 -20.92
CA ALA A 168 12.50 0.07 -20.65
C ALA A 168 13.10 -1.34 -20.74
N PHE A 169 12.31 -2.39 -20.46
CA PHE A 169 12.66 -3.79 -20.72
C PHE A 169 12.46 -4.23 -22.17
N GLY A 170 12.14 -3.32 -23.09
CA GLY A 170 11.90 -3.65 -24.49
C GLY A 170 10.58 -4.38 -24.77
N MET A 171 9.66 -4.37 -23.81
CA MET A 171 8.35 -5.03 -23.97
C MET A 171 7.37 -4.17 -24.77
N LYS A 172 6.45 -4.83 -25.46
CA LYS A 172 5.23 -4.21 -26.00
C LYS A 172 4.22 -4.05 -24.86
N VAL A 173 3.46 -2.95 -24.85
CA VAL A 173 2.44 -2.70 -23.81
C VAL A 173 1.05 -2.72 -24.43
N LEU A 174 0.18 -3.57 -23.90
CA LEU A 174 -1.22 -3.63 -24.24
C LEU A 174 -2.04 -3.22 -23.00
N VAL A 175 -2.96 -2.29 -23.17
CA VAL A 175 -3.70 -1.69 -22.05
C VAL A 175 -5.20 -1.93 -22.21
N HIS A 176 -5.86 -2.29 -21.10
CA HIS A 176 -7.31 -2.26 -20.96
C HIS A 176 -7.69 -1.37 -19.78
N ASP A 177 -8.63 -0.43 -19.99
CA ASP A 177 -9.21 0.40 -18.94
C ASP A 177 -10.69 0.66 -19.25
N VAL A 178 -11.48 1.00 -18.22
CA VAL A 178 -12.88 1.41 -18.35
C VAL A 178 -13.01 2.81 -19.00
N VAL A 179 -12.00 3.64 -18.83
CA VAL A 179 -11.86 4.92 -19.52
C VAL A 179 -10.78 4.74 -20.59
N ARG A 180 -11.09 5.11 -21.83
CA ARG A 180 -10.13 5.03 -22.94
C ARG A 180 -8.93 5.94 -22.63
N PRO A 181 -7.71 5.39 -22.55
CA PRO A 181 -6.51 6.16 -22.20
C PRO A 181 -6.11 7.13 -23.32
#